data_3f6d814f1d690503a6a65a3554d53c94
#
_entry.id   3f6d814f1d690503a6a65a3554d53c94
#
_cell.length_a   1.000
_cell.length_b   1.000
_cell.length_c   1.000
_cell.angle_alpha   90.00
_cell.angle_beta   90.00
_cell.angle_gamma   90.00
#
_symmetry.space_group_name_H-M   'P 1'
#
loop_
_entity.id
_entity.type
_entity.pdbx_description
1 polymer ?
#
loop_
_entity_poly.entity_id
_entity_poly.type
_entity_poly.pdbx_seq_one_letter_code
_entity_poly.pdbx_strand_id
1 'polypeptide(L)'
;MERRSSSNGFDSLFRPTAGRERAEGESPDEALEATGFPAAGTSLPEGGRRRLIQPSRSFPAVIRVVGVGGAGTNTVNRMLEIGVEGVEFIAINTDTQALQGTEADHKLRIGRDLTHGLSSGSDPHIGRDSALQAYDEIKALLKGSDMVFVTAGEGGGTGTGAAPVVAEIAREVGALTIGVVSRPFGFEGRRRQTIAGDGIVELREKADTVIVVPNDKLLEVVPKGTTMLAAMKIADDVLRQGIQGICDLVTTPGLINL
;
A
#
# COMPACT_ATOMS: atom_id res chain seq x y z
N MET A 1 16.76 -8.02 40.91
CA MET A 1 17.40 -7.29 39.77
C MET A 1 16.45 -7.41 38.58
N GLU A 2 15.43 -6.54 38.55
CA GLU A 2 14.32 -6.57 37.60
C GLU A 2 14.74 -5.87 36.30
N ARG A 3 14.63 -6.58 35.19
CA ARG A 3 14.78 -5.99 33.85
C ARG A 3 13.47 -5.27 33.48
N ARG A 4 13.49 -3.97 33.46
CA ARG A 4 12.43 -3.16 32.85
C ARG A 4 12.52 -3.31 31.32
N SER A 5 11.48 -3.88 30.73
CA SER A 5 11.25 -3.89 29.28
C SER A 5 10.82 -2.47 28.87
N SER A 6 11.64 -1.82 28.05
CA SER A 6 11.27 -0.55 27.42
C SER A 6 10.31 -0.84 26.27
N SER A 7 9.03 -0.49 26.42
CA SER A 7 8.06 -0.48 25.34
C SER A 7 8.48 0.57 24.31
N ASN A 8 8.62 0.16 23.05
CA ASN A 8 8.96 1.02 21.93
C ASN A 8 7.89 2.11 21.76
N GLY A 9 8.31 3.38 21.68
CA GLY A 9 7.44 4.55 21.52
C GLY A 9 6.57 4.59 20.24
N PHE A 10 6.68 3.60 19.37
CA PHE A 10 5.87 3.45 18.17
C PHE A 10 4.46 2.96 18.43
N ASP A 11 4.24 2.11 19.45
CA ASP A 11 2.91 1.60 19.80
C ASP A 11 1.95 2.68 20.33
N SER A 12 2.48 3.83 20.77
CA SER A 12 1.65 4.92 21.30
C SER A 12 0.97 5.77 20.22
N LEU A 13 1.44 5.73 18.99
CA LEU A 13 0.89 6.51 17.88
C LEU A 13 -0.36 5.88 17.24
N PHE A 14 -0.61 4.59 17.51
CA PHE A 14 -1.70 3.83 16.91
C PHE A 14 -2.64 3.17 17.93
N ARG A 15 -2.67 3.67 19.18
CA ARG A 15 -3.67 3.20 20.14
C ARG A 15 -5.03 3.78 19.79
N PRO A 16 -6.08 2.93 19.63
CA PRO A 16 -7.45 3.42 19.59
C PRO A 16 -7.73 4.18 20.88
N THR A 17 -8.37 5.34 20.78
CA THR A 17 -8.84 6.08 21.95
C THR A 17 -9.75 5.17 22.76
N ALA A 18 -9.35 4.85 23.99
CA ALA A 18 -10.08 3.99 24.91
C ALA A 18 -11.50 4.52 25.07
N GLY A 19 -12.48 3.68 24.73
CA GLY A 19 -13.89 3.93 25.06
C GLY A 19 -14.05 4.05 26.57
N ARG A 20 -14.89 4.98 27.01
CA ARG A 20 -15.31 5.17 28.39
C ARG A 20 -15.72 3.83 29.01
N GLU A 21 -15.14 3.50 30.13
CA GLU A 21 -15.57 2.39 30.96
C GLU A 21 -17.08 2.56 31.30
N ARG A 22 -17.86 1.54 30.99
CA ARG A 22 -19.27 1.46 31.37
C ARG A 22 -19.32 1.16 32.86
N ALA A 23 -20.11 1.95 33.59
CA ALA A 23 -20.50 1.62 34.96
C ALA A 23 -21.34 0.32 34.96
N GLU A 24 -20.98 -0.63 35.82
CA GLU A 24 -21.74 -1.85 36.02
C GLU A 24 -23.09 -1.50 36.69
N GLY A 25 -24.21 -1.80 35.99
CA GLY A 25 -25.51 -1.83 36.63
C GLY A 25 -26.74 -1.37 35.84
N GLU A 26 -26.64 -0.86 34.63
CA GLU A 26 -27.82 -0.47 33.85
C GLU A 26 -28.22 -1.52 32.83
N SER A 27 -29.52 -1.90 32.84
CA SER A 27 -30.07 -2.83 31.84
C SER A 27 -30.21 -2.15 30.49
N PRO A 28 -30.13 -2.92 29.37
CA PRO A 28 -30.23 -2.36 28.01
C PRO A 28 -31.54 -1.63 27.72
N ASP A 29 -32.60 -1.88 28.47
CA ASP A 29 -33.92 -1.31 28.25
C ASP A 29 -34.05 0.11 28.88
N GLU A 30 -33.33 0.43 29.95
CA GLU A 30 -33.36 1.77 30.58
C GLU A 30 -32.63 2.84 29.76
N ALA A 31 -31.64 2.43 28.96
CA ALA A 31 -30.91 3.36 28.08
C ALA A 31 -31.73 3.85 26.88
N LEU A 32 -32.77 3.12 26.47
CA LEU A 32 -33.62 3.46 25.34
C LEU A 32 -34.71 4.51 25.67
N GLU A 33 -35.18 4.55 26.94
CA GLU A 33 -36.20 5.53 27.36
C GLU A 33 -35.66 6.96 27.45
N ALA A 34 -34.36 7.14 27.68
CA ALA A 34 -33.71 8.46 27.77
C ALA A 34 -33.54 9.15 26.39
N THR A 35 -33.73 8.45 25.27
CA THR A 35 -33.52 9.00 23.91
C THR A 35 -34.80 9.43 23.19
N GLY A 36 -35.99 9.29 23.81
CA GLY A 36 -37.25 9.78 23.26
C GLY A 36 -37.80 8.97 22.05
N PHE A 37 -37.31 7.76 21.82
CA PHE A 37 -37.88 6.88 20.81
C PHE A 37 -39.10 6.13 21.37
N PRO A 38 -40.25 6.06 20.66
CA PRO A 38 -41.44 5.38 21.13
C PRO A 38 -41.20 3.86 21.21
N ALA A 39 -41.64 3.26 22.32
CA ALA A 39 -41.58 1.83 22.55
C ALA A 39 -42.28 1.05 21.44
N ALA A 40 -41.74 -0.11 21.08
CA ALA A 40 -42.24 -1.02 20.08
C ALA A 40 -43.63 -1.56 20.45
N GLY A 41 -44.68 -1.01 19.86
CA GLY A 41 -46.06 -1.41 20.13
C GLY A 41 -47.12 -0.86 19.18
N THR A 42 -46.77 -0.43 17.98
CA THR A 42 -47.74 -0.05 16.95
C THR A 42 -47.68 -1.03 15.78
N SER A 43 -48.79 -1.80 15.61
CA SER A 43 -49.01 -2.68 14.49
C SER A 43 -48.94 -1.90 13.17
N LEU A 44 -47.98 -2.27 12.31
CA LEU A 44 -47.84 -1.75 10.96
C LEU A 44 -48.91 -2.35 10.04
N PRO A 45 -49.46 -1.59 9.09
CA PRO A 45 -50.46 -2.09 8.16
C PRO A 45 -49.86 -3.19 7.24
N GLU A 46 -50.55 -4.33 7.15
CA GLU A 46 -50.26 -5.38 6.19
C GLU A 46 -50.48 -4.85 4.77
N GLY A 47 -49.43 -4.76 3.96
CA GLY A 47 -49.62 -4.42 2.55
C GLY A 47 -48.39 -3.91 1.80
N GLY A 48 -47.19 -4.16 2.28
CA GLY A 48 -45.98 -3.86 1.51
C GLY A 48 -45.07 -5.06 1.44
N ARG A 49 -44.99 -5.74 0.27
CA ARG A 49 -43.93 -6.71 0.03
C ARG A 49 -42.59 -6.00 0.25
N ARG A 50 -41.98 -6.16 1.43
CA ARG A 50 -40.57 -5.84 1.64
C ARG A 50 -39.80 -6.60 0.57
N ARG A 51 -39.35 -5.90 -0.44
CA ARG A 51 -38.25 -6.36 -1.28
C ARG A 51 -37.10 -6.65 -0.29
N LEU A 52 -36.91 -7.91 0.03
CA LEU A 52 -35.69 -8.38 0.65
C LEU A 52 -34.59 -7.89 -0.29
N ILE A 53 -33.88 -6.83 0.10
CA ILE A 53 -32.61 -6.46 -0.52
C ILE A 53 -31.75 -7.69 -0.28
N GLN A 54 -31.65 -8.55 -1.29
CA GLN A 54 -30.68 -9.62 -1.27
C GLN A 54 -29.33 -8.91 -1.02
N PRO A 55 -28.52 -9.34 -0.05
CA PRO A 55 -27.19 -8.82 0.07
C PRO A 55 -26.56 -8.97 -1.32
N SER A 56 -26.23 -7.83 -1.94
CA SER A 56 -25.47 -7.82 -3.18
C SER A 56 -24.29 -8.75 -2.91
N ARG A 57 -24.11 -9.77 -3.75
CA ARG A 57 -22.87 -10.54 -3.76
C ARG A 57 -21.77 -9.54 -4.06
N SER A 58 -21.20 -8.95 -3.02
CA SER A 58 -19.98 -8.18 -3.16
C SER A 58 -18.91 -9.21 -3.53
N PHE A 59 -18.57 -9.27 -4.81
CA PHE A 59 -17.33 -9.93 -5.19
C PHE A 59 -16.23 -9.19 -4.44
N PRO A 60 -15.33 -9.90 -3.75
CA PRO A 60 -14.21 -9.24 -3.11
C PRO A 60 -13.44 -8.43 -4.17
N ALA A 61 -13.14 -7.16 -3.88
CA ALA A 61 -12.39 -6.31 -4.79
C ALA A 61 -11.03 -6.96 -5.11
N VAL A 62 -10.66 -6.99 -6.38
CA VAL A 62 -9.36 -7.52 -6.82
C VAL A 62 -8.31 -6.43 -6.63
N ILE A 63 -7.51 -6.56 -5.58
CA ILE A 63 -6.46 -5.62 -5.21
C ILE A 63 -5.11 -6.22 -5.57
N ARG A 64 -4.29 -5.44 -6.29
CA ARG A 64 -2.92 -5.81 -6.63
C ARG A 64 -1.91 -4.83 -6.09
N VAL A 65 -0.83 -5.35 -5.53
CA VAL A 65 0.32 -4.57 -5.08
C VAL A 65 1.49 -4.86 -5.99
N VAL A 66 1.92 -3.84 -6.73
CA VAL A 66 3.01 -3.93 -7.70
C VAL A 66 4.26 -3.26 -7.14
N GLY A 67 5.25 -4.06 -6.78
CA GLY A 67 6.57 -3.58 -6.38
C GLY A 67 7.47 -3.36 -7.59
N VAL A 68 7.87 -2.11 -7.84
CA VAL A 68 8.68 -1.72 -9.01
C VAL A 68 10.10 -1.38 -8.59
N GLY A 69 11.07 -2.06 -9.22
CA GLY A 69 12.49 -1.92 -8.90
C GLY A 69 12.89 -2.50 -7.54
N GLY A 70 14.11 -2.26 -7.09
CA GLY A 70 14.65 -2.91 -5.89
C GLY A 70 13.87 -2.57 -4.61
N ALA A 71 13.61 -1.30 -4.34
CA ALA A 71 12.87 -0.90 -3.14
C ALA A 71 11.41 -1.38 -3.17
N GLY A 72 10.74 -1.29 -4.33
CA GLY A 72 9.38 -1.83 -4.47
C GLY A 72 9.31 -3.34 -4.24
N THR A 73 10.27 -4.10 -4.79
CA THR A 73 10.39 -5.54 -4.54
C THR A 73 10.62 -5.84 -3.07
N ASN A 74 11.45 -5.05 -2.37
CA ASN A 74 11.68 -5.20 -0.93
C ASN A 74 10.41 -4.92 -0.12
N THR A 75 9.64 -3.90 -0.49
CA THR A 75 8.34 -3.60 0.16
C THR A 75 7.37 -4.77 0.01
N VAL A 76 7.27 -5.35 -1.19
CA VAL A 76 6.45 -6.55 -1.43
C VAL A 76 6.92 -7.71 -0.56
N ASN A 77 8.22 -7.98 -0.50
CA ASN A 77 8.77 -9.04 0.37
C ASN A 77 8.38 -8.84 1.84
N ARG A 78 8.40 -7.60 2.33
CA ARG A 78 7.96 -7.27 3.70
C ARG A 78 6.48 -7.56 3.92
N MET A 79 5.64 -7.30 2.93
CA MET A 79 4.21 -7.60 3.01
C MET A 79 3.95 -9.11 3.05
N LEU A 80 4.69 -9.87 2.25
CA LEU A 80 4.65 -11.34 2.23
C LEU A 80 5.15 -11.96 3.55
N GLU A 81 6.25 -11.45 4.11
CA GLU A 81 6.80 -11.91 5.41
C GLU A 81 5.78 -11.79 6.56
N ILE A 82 4.90 -10.79 6.52
CA ILE A 82 3.90 -10.52 7.57
C ILE A 82 2.58 -11.23 7.26
N GLY A 83 2.40 -11.73 6.04
CA GLY A 83 1.18 -12.46 5.65
C GLY A 83 -0.01 -11.53 5.42
N VAL A 84 0.19 -10.43 4.68
CA VAL A 84 -0.94 -9.57 4.26
C VAL A 84 -1.84 -10.37 3.31
N GLU A 85 -3.11 -10.54 3.69
CA GLU A 85 -4.10 -11.32 2.96
C GLU A 85 -5.02 -10.45 2.08
N GLY A 86 -5.67 -11.07 1.11
CA GLY A 86 -6.70 -10.41 0.27
C GLY A 86 -6.12 -9.55 -0.86
N VAL A 87 -4.82 -9.64 -1.14
CA VAL A 87 -4.15 -8.92 -2.23
C VAL A 87 -3.25 -9.86 -3.03
N GLU A 88 -3.09 -9.60 -4.33
CA GLU A 88 -2.11 -10.28 -5.18
C GLU A 88 -0.83 -9.42 -5.29
N PHE A 89 0.32 -10.06 -5.16
CA PHE A 89 1.62 -9.40 -5.21
C PHE A 89 2.31 -9.60 -6.55
N ILE A 90 2.74 -8.49 -7.15
CA ILE A 90 3.48 -8.49 -8.42
C ILE A 90 4.82 -7.79 -8.19
N ALA A 91 5.92 -8.45 -8.55
CA ALA A 91 7.25 -7.85 -8.54
C ALA A 91 7.72 -7.58 -9.98
N ILE A 92 8.01 -6.32 -10.28
CA ILE A 92 8.52 -5.87 -11.59
C ILE A 92 9.92 -5.29 -11.40
N ASN A 93 10.92 -5.87 -12.05
CA ASN A 93 12.29 -5.39 -11.94
C ASN A 93 13.09 -5.69 -13.22
N THR A 94 14.17 -4.93 -13.45
CA THR A 94 15.20 -5.25 -14.46
C THR A 94 16.21 -6.27 -13.92
N ASP A 95 16.44 -6.28 -12.60
CA ASP A 95 17.42 -7.13 -11.91
C ASP A 95 16.85 -8.53 -11.67
N THR A 96 17.47 -9.51 -12.32
CA THR A 96 17.06 -10.92 -12.22
C THR A 96 17.29 -11.50 -10.82
N GLN A 97 18.35 -11.10 -10.13
CA GLN A 97 18.65 -11.61 -8.78
C GLN A 97 17.62 -11.15 -7.77
N ALA A 98 17.23 -9.87 -7.84
CA ALA A 98 16.17 -9.32 -7.00
C ALA A 98 14.84 -10.06 -7.20
N LEU A 99 14.48 -10.39 -8.46
CA LEU A 99 13.27 -11.16 -8.77
C LEU A 99 13.34 -12.62 -8.33
N GLN A 100 14.52 -13.24 -8.33
CA GLN A 100 14.68 -14.61 -7.82
C GLN A 100 14.47 -14.66 -6.29
N GLY A 101 14.87 -13.61 -5.59
CA GLY A 101 14.77 -13.52 -4.13
C GLY A 101 13.40 -13.12 -3.59
N THR A 102 12.39 -12.86 -4.42
CA THR A 102 11.02 -12.56 -3.98
C THR A 102 10.12 -13.79 -4.09
N GLU A 103 9.09 -13.86 -3.23
CA GLU A 103 8.02 -14.86 -3.28
C GLU A 103 6.69 -14.26 -3.78
N ALA A 104 6.74 -13.14 -4.51
CA ALA A 104 5.56 -12.53 -5.12
C ALA A 104 4.84 -13.52 -6.05
N ASP A 105 3.50 -13.45 -6.08
CA ASP A 105 2.64 -14.31 -6.90
C ASP A 105 3.01 -14.24 -8.39
N HIS A 106 3.38 -13.03 -8.84
CA HIS A 106 3.85 -12.80 -10.19
C HIS A 106 5.18 -12.05 -10.19
N LYS A 107 6.09 -12.49 -11.05
CA LYS A 107 7.41 -11.89 -11.22
C LYS A 107 7.62 -11.55 -12.68
N LEU A 108 7.83 -10.28 -12.98
CA LEU A 108 8.06 -9.82 -14.34
C LEU A 108 9.42 -9.16 -14.48
N ARG A 109 10.29 -9.74 -15.28
CA ARG A 109 11.55 -9.13 -15.67
C ARG A 109 11.33 -8.22 -16.88
N ILE A 110 11.54 -6.93 -16.71
CA ILE A 110 11.48 -5.92 -17.76
C ILE A 110 12.88 -5.58 -18.29
N GLY A 111 12.96 -4.99 -19.49
CA GLY A 111 14.20 -4.51 -20.10
C GLY A 111 15.22 -5.59 -20.40
N ARG A 112 14.78 -6.74 -20.90
CA ARG A 112 15.64 -7.90 -21.17
C ARG A 112 16.83 -7.55 -22.07
N ASP A 113 16.58 -6.77 -23.11
CA ASP A 113 17.57 -6.37 -24.10
C ASP A 113 18.36 -5.11 -23.68
N LEU A 114 17.83 -4.31 -22.78
CA LEU A 114 18.46 -3.06 -22.32
C LEU A 114 19.43 -3.28 -21.15
N THR A 115 19.08 -4.16 -20.23
CA THR A 115 19.84 -4.34 -18.98
C THR A 115 20.52 -5.70 -18.86
N HIS A 116 20.18 -6.66 -19.73
CA HIS A 116 20.70 -8.04 -19.69
C HIS A 116 20.55 -8.74 -18.32
N GLY A 117 19.52 -8.36 -17.56
CA GLY A 117 19.25 -8.93 -16.22
C GLY A 117 19.97 -8.22 -15.07
N LEU A 118 20.61 -7.09 -15.34
CA LEU A 118 21.21 -6.21 -14.35
C LEU A 118 20.25 -5.06 -13.99
N SER A 119 20.64 -4.27 -12.97
CA SER A 119 19.90 -3.05 -12.65
C SER A 119 20.06 -2.01 -13.77
N SER A 120 19.16 -1.03 -13.84
CA SER A 120 19.18 0.08 -14.82
C SER A 120 20.30 1.11 -14.60
N GLY A 121 21.27 0.85 -13.72
CA GLY A 121 22.41 1.76 -13.49
C GLY A 121 22.06 3.13 -12.90
N SER A 122 20.93 3.24 -12.18
CA SER A 122 20.38 4.51 -11.68
C SER A 122 19.98 5.49 -12.78
N ASP A 123 19.65 4.99 -13.98
CA ASP A 123 19.10 5.77 -15.08
C ASP A 123 17.59 5.51 -15.23
N PRO A 124 16.73 6.52 -14.95
CA PRO A 124 15.29 6.39 -15.07
C PRO A 124 14.82 6.17 -16.51
N HIS A 125 15.53 6.67 -17.52
CA HIS A 125 15.18 6.46 -18.93
C HIS A 125 15.24 4.99 -19.29
N ILE A 126 16.28 4.28 -18.83
CA ILE A 126 16.39 2.82 -19.02
C ILE A 126 15.26 2.10 -18.29
N GLY A 127 14.90 2.54 -17.09
CA GLY A 127 13.76 2.00 -16.34
C GLY A 127 12.44 2.16 -17.08
N ARG A 128 12.18 3.35 -17.61
CA ARG A 128 10.99 3.68 -18.39
C ARG A 128 10.91 2.86 -19.69
N ASP A 129 11.98 2.87 -20.47
CA ASP A 129 12.03 2.13 -21.75
C ASP A 129 11.87 0.62 -21.52
N SER A 130 12.43 0.10 -20.42
CA SER A 130 12.23 -1.29 -20.00
C SER A 130 10.77 -1.62 -19.72
N ALA A 131 10.04 -0.72 -19.07
CA ALA A 131 8.62 -0.90 -18.80
C ALA A 131 7.77 -0.78 -20.06
N LEU A 132 8.11 0.17 -20.95
CA LEU A 132 7.43 0.33 -22.23
C LEU A 132 7.60 -0.89 -23.13
N GLN A 133 8.78 -1.53 -23.16
CA GLN A 133 9.00 -2.77 -23.90
C GLN A 133 8.13 -3.94 -23.38
N ALA A 134 7.82 -3.92 -22.08
CA ALA A 134 7.01 -4.95 -21.42
C ALA A 134 5.53 -4.53 -21.23
N TYR A 135 5.08 -3.50 -21.96
CA TYR A 135 3.75 -2.90 -21.80
C TYR A 135 2.62 -3.92 -21.82
N ASP A 136 2.57 -4.78 -22.83
CA ASP A 136 1.51 -5.77 -22.99
C ASP A 136 1.56 -6.85 -21.90
N GLU A 137 2.77 -7.24 -21.44
CA GLU A 137 2.95 -8.18 -20.33
C GLU A 137 2.44 -7.57 -19.02
N ILE A 138 2.77 -6.29 -18.74
CA ILE A 138 2.28 -5.56 -17.57
C ILE A 138 0.76 -5.42 -17.63
N LYS A 139 0.21 -5.05 -18.79
CA LYS A 139 -1.24 -4.89 -19.00
C LYS A 139 -1.99 -6.20 -18.79
N ALA A 140 -1.44 -7.31 -19.25
CA ALA A 140 -2.02 -8.63 -19.01
C ALA A 140 -2.06 -9.00 -17.52
N LEU A 141 -1.00 -8.69 -16.76
CA LEU A 141 -0.93 -8.91 -15.31
C LEU A 141 -1.90 -8.04 -14.53
N LEU A 142 -2.18 -6.81 -15.00
CA LEU A 142 -3.05 -5.86 -14.30
C LEU A 142 -4.53 -5.97 -14.69
N LYS A 143 -4.84 -6.69 -15.76
CA LYS A 143 -6.21 -6.83 -16.25
C LYS A 143 -7.13 -7.42 -15.19
N GLY A 144 -8.29 -6.77 -14.99
CA GLY A 144 -9.31 -7.20 -14.03
C GLY A 144 -9.02 -6.79 -12.58
N SER A 145 -8.04 -5.91 -12.35
CA SER A 145 -7.88 -5.26 -11.04
C SER A 145 -8.94 -4.19 -10.85
N ASP A 146 -9.51 -4.12 -9.65
CA ASP A 146 -10.32 -2.99 -9.20
C ASP A 146 -9.45 -1.89 -8.61
N MET A 147 -8.34 -2.26 -7.95
CA MET A 147 -7.38 -1.36 -7.34
C MET A 147 -5.95 -1.86 -7.54
N VAL A 148 -5.03 -0.94 -7.85
CA VAL A 148 -3.60 -1.22 -8.01
C VAL A 148 -2.78 -0.26 -7.15
N PHE A 149 -1.99 -0.81 -6.25
CA PHE A 149 -0.94 -0.08 -5.57
C PHE A 149 0.37 -0.23 -6.35
N VAL A 150 0.98 0.89 -6.72
CA VAL A 150 2.31 0.92 -7.33
C VAL A 150 3.29 1.43 -6.30
N THR A 151 4.17 0.54 -5.80
CA THR A 151 5.18 0.91 -4.81
C THR A 151 6.59 0.88 -5.37
N ALA A 152 7.34 1.96 -5.12
CA ALA A 152 8.70 2.12 -5.59
C ALA A 152 9.53 3.00 -4.65
N GLY A 153 10.84 2.85 -4.71
CA GLY A 153 11.78 3.84 -4.17
C GLY A 153 12.22 4.78 -5.28
N GLU A 154 11.91 6.05 -5.11
CA GLU A 154 12.28 7.09 -6.06
C GLU A 154 13.75 7.49 -5.91
N GLY A 155 14.36 7.95 -7.01
CA GLY A 155 15.77 8.33 -7.05
C GLY A 155 16.71 7.25 -7.58
N GLY A 156 16.18 6.03 -7.82
CA GLY A 156 16.85 4.97 -8.58
C GLY A 156 16.53 5.05 -10.07
N GLY A 157 16.92 4.05 -10.83
CA GLY A 157 16.59 3.99 -12.26
C GLY A 157 15.28 3.23 -12.51
N THR A 158 15.24 1.94 -12.16
CA THR A 158 14.09 1.08 -12.47
C THR A 158 12.81 1.57 -11.79
N GLY A 159 12.85 1.81 -10.46
CA GLY A 159 11.67 2.28 -9.72
C GLY A 159 11.13 3.59 -10.27
N THR A 160 11.98 4.60 -10.36
CA THR A 160 11.62 5.96 -10.80
C THR A 160 11.09 6.00 -12.24
N GLY A 161 11.73 5.27 -13.16
CA GLY A 161 11.35 5.29 -14.57
C GLY A 161 10.16 4.40 -14.90
N ALA A 162 10.07 3.21 -14.28
CA ALA A 162 9.03 2.25 -14.62
C ALA A 162 7.72 2.46 -13.85
N ALA A 163 7.74 3.01 -12.61
CA ALA A 163 6.53 3.18 -11.82
C ALA A 163 5.47 4.07 -12.50
N PRO A 164 5.80 5.21 -13.15
CA PRO A 164 4.83 5.99 -13.90
C PRO A 164 4.18 5.21 -15.06
N VAL A 165 4.96 4.39 -15.78
CA VAL A 165 4.44 3.55 -16.87
C VAL A 165 3.48 2.49 -16.33
N VAL A 166 3.85 1.82 -15.24
CA VAL A 166 2.98 0.83 -14.58
C VAL A 166 1.68 1.48 -14.11
N ALA A 167 1.76 2.68 -13.53
CA ALA A 167 0.58 3.43 -13.07
C ALA A 167 -0.33 3.82 -14.24
N GLU A 168 0.22 4.27 -15.38
CA GLU A 168 -0.54 4.57 -16.58
C GLU A 168 -1.29 3.34 -17.10
N ILE A 169 -0.62 2.19 -17.18
CA ILE A 169 -1.23 0.93 -17.59
C ILE A 169 -2.33 0.49 -16.63
N ALA A 170 -2.12 0.65 -15.31
CA ALA A 170 -3.12 0.33 -14.30
C ALA A 170 -4.41 1.16 -14.47
N ARG A 171 -4.28 2.45 -14.74
CA ARG A 171 -5.44 3.32 -15.07
C ARG A 171 -6.10 2.94 -16.39
N GLU A 172 -5.34 2.57 -17.40
CA GLU A 172 -5.91 2.15 -18.68
C GLU A 172 -6.74 0.86 -18.58
N VAL A 173 -6.40 -0.06 -17.70
CA VAL A 173 -7.23 -1.25 -17.45
C VAL A 173 -8.44 -0.95 -16.57
N GLY A 174 -8.60 0.29 -16.09
CA GLY A 174 -9.75 0.76 -15.32
C GLY A 174 -9.60 0.59 -13.81
N ALA A 175 -8.41 0.28 -13.31
CA ALA A 175 -8.16 0.14 -11.88
C ALA A 175 -7.95 1.50 -11.20
N LEU A 176 -8.47 1.66 -9.97
CA LEU A 176 -8.07 2.77 -9.11
C LEU A 176 -6.59 2.63 -8.76
N THR A 177 -5.77 3.60 -9.18
CA THR A 177 -4.32 3.49 -9.11
C THR A 177 -3.74 4.42 -8.05
N ILE A 178 -3.06 3.83 -7.06
CA ILE A 178 -2.44 4.53 -5.94
C ILE A 178 -0.93 4.30 -5.95
N GLY A 179 -0.16 5.37 -6.17
CA GLY A 179 1.29 5.35 -5.99
C GLY A 179 1.65 5.47 -4.51
N VAL A 180 2.48 4.57 -3.98
CA VAL A 180 3.02 4.66 -2.61
C VAL A 180 4.53 4.55 -2.70
N VAL A 181 5.21 5.68 -2.63
CA VAL A 181 6.64 5.77 -2.94
C VAL A 181 7.45 6.45 -1.86
N SER A 182 8.73 6.07 -1.74
CA SER A 182 9.65 6.73 -0.83
C SER A 182 10.59 7.69 -1.56
N ARG A 183 10.93 8.81 -0.91
CA ARG A 183 12.04 9.67 -1.32
C ARG A 183 13.33 9.20 -0.65
N PRO A 184 14.47 9.26 -1.36
CA PRO A 184 15.74 8.85 -0.78
C PRO A 184 16.12 9.66 0.45
N PHE A 185 16.96 9.10 1.30
CA PHE A 185 17.62 9.83 2.39
C PHE A 185 18.57 10.90 1.85
N GLY A 186 18.74 11.97 2.58
CA GLY A 186 19.66 13.06 2.21
C GLY A 186 21.11 12.58 2.01
N PHE A 187 21.55 11.58 2.79
CA PHE A 187 22.89 10.98 2.66
C PHE A 187 23.09 10.18 1.37
N GLU A 188 22.02 9.80 0.63
CA GLU A 188 22.12 9.13 -0.66
C GLU A 188 22.54 10.06 -1.80
N GLY A 189 22.57 11.35 -1.53
CA GLY A 189 23.14 12.38 -2.41
C GLY A 189 22.13 13.14 -3.26
N ARG A 190 22.57 14.33 -3.70
CA ARG A 190 21.70 15.27 -4.45
C ARG A 190 21.16 14.73 -5.75
N ARG A 191 21.95 13.93 -6.48
CA ARG A 191 21.51 13.34 -7.75
C ARG A 191 20.26 12.49 -7.55
N ARG A 192 20.24 11.61 -6.54
CA ARG A 192 19.06 10.80 -6.25
C ARG A 192 17.87 11.65 -5.82
N GLN A 193 18.08 12.69 -5.05
CA GLN A 193 17.02 13.63 -4.64
C GLN A 193 16.37 14.33 -5.84
N THR A 194 17.17 14.79 -6.82
CA THR A 194 16.66 15.43 -8.04
C THR A 194 15.84 14.41 -8.87
N ILE A 195 16.43 13.25 -9.16
CA ILE A 195 15.76 12.17 -9.90
C ILE A 195 14.44 11.77 -9.23
N ALA A 196 14.42 11.66 -7.89
CA ALA A 196 13.21 11.36 -7.14
C ALA A 196 12.14 12.46 -7.28
N GLY A 197 12.57 13.74 -7.29
CA GLY A 197 11.66 14.86 -7.51
C GLY A 197 10.95 14.77 -8.85
N ASP A 198 11.71 14.54 -9.92
CA ASP A 198 11.18 14.44 -11.29
C ASP A 198 10.26 13.22 -11.44
N GLY A 199 10.67 12.05 -10.93
CA GLY A 199 9.87 10.83 -10.99
C GLY A 199 8.54 10.94 -10.24
N ILE A 200 8.52 11.59 -9.07
CA ILE A 200 7.29 11.82 -8.31
C ILE A 200 6.34 12.73 -9.08
N VAL A 201 6.84 13.74 -9.79
CA VAL A 201 6.01 14.60 -10.64
C VAL A 201 5.38 13.78 -11.75
N GLU A 202 6.17 12.97 -12.47
CA GLU A 202 5.66 12.11 -13.54
C GLU A 202 4.64 11.07 -13.02
N LEU A 203 4.91 10.45 -11.87
CA LEU A 203 3.98 9.49 -11.26
C LEU A 203 2.64 10.13 -10.88
N ARG A 204 2.64 11.37 -10.39
CA ARG A 204 1.40 12.11 -10.06
C ARG A 204 0.52 12.39 -11.26
N GLU A 205 1.07 12.51 -12.45
CA GLU A 205 0.30 12.67 -13.68
C GLU A 205 -0.36 11.36 -14.14
N LYS A 206 0.21 10.23 -13.74
CA LYS A 206 -0.17 8.89 -14.19
C LYS A 206 -1.03 8.11 -13.20
N ALA A 207 -0.95 8.39 -11.91
CA ALA A 207 -1.75 7.75 -10.86
C ALA A 207 -2.93 8.64 -10.43
N ASP A 208 -3.98 8.03 -9.85
CA ASP A 208 -5.11 8.79 -9.30
C ASP A 208 -4.75 9.48 -7.98
N THR A 209 -3.88 8.84 -7.20
CA THR A 209 -3.36 9.37 -5.94
C THR A 209 -1.90 8.93 -5.75
N VAL A 210 -1.07 9.81 -5.19
CA VAL A 210 0.31 9.47 -4.84
C VAL A 210 0.61 9.85 -3.38
N ILE A 211 1.00 8.85 -2.61
CA ILE A 211 1.50 8.99 -1.25
C ILE A 211 3.02 8.97 -1.30
N VAL A 212 3.66 10.00 -0.77
CA VAL A 212 5.11 10.11 -0.76
C VAL A 212 5.65 10.09 0.66
N VAL A 213 6.50 9.12 0.96
CA VAL A 213 7.17 8.99 2.26
C VAL A 213 8.57 9.59 2.16
N PRO A 214 8.85 10.74 2.81
CA PRO A 214 10.18 11.31 2.83
C PRO A 214 11.04 10.57 3.87
N ASN A 215 12.02 9.77 3.41
CA ASN A 215 12.84 8.94 4.30
C ASN A 215 13.61 9.76 5.36
N ASP A 216 14.01 11.01 5.05
CA ASP A 216 14.66 11.88 6.03
C ASP A 216 13.79 12.10 7.28
N LYS A 217 12.46 12.11 7.16
CA LYS A 217 11.58 12.24 8.32
C LYS A 217 11.61 11.02 9.23
N LEU A 218 11.97 9.87 8.71
CA LEU A 218 12.12 8.66 9.53
C LEU A 218 13.32 8.77 10.45
N LEU A 219 14.38 9.50 10.07
CA LEU A 219 15.55 9.72 10.91
C LEU A 219 15.24 10.54 12.17
N GLU A 220 14.16 11.33 12.16
CA GLU A 220 13.73 12.12 13.33
C GLU A 220 13.11 11.23 14.42
N VAL A 221 12.57 10.07 14.06
CA VAL A 221 11.84 9.16 14.96
C VAL A 221 12.60 7.88 15.33
N VAL A 222 13.67 7.55 14.59
CA VAL A 222 14.48 6.36 14.90
C VAL A 222 15.48 6.65 16.01
N PRO A 223 15.90 5.63 16.80
CA PRO A 223 16.91 5.78 17.84
C PRO A 223 18.25 6.28 17.28
N LYS A 224 18.95 7.14 18.02
CA LYS A 224 20.30 7.57 17.67
C LYS A 224 21.24 6.34 17.60
N GLY A 225 22.01 6.25 16.53
CA GLY A 225 22.89 5.10 16.28
C GLY A 225 22.28 4.00 15.41
N THR A 226 21.06 4.20 14.88
CA THR A 226 20.47 3.30 13.89
C THR A 226 21.39 3.20 12.67
N THR A 227 21.72 1.97 12.25
CA THR A 227 22.55 1.75 11.06
C THR A 227 21.78 2.14 9.78
N MET A 228 22.52 2.49 8.71
CA MET A 228 21.92 2.81 7.42
C MET A 228 21.02 1.67 6.89
N LEU A 229 21.46 0.41 7.05
CA LEU A 229 20.65 -0.74 6.65
C LEU A 229 19.34 -0.84 7.45
N ALA A 230 19.40 -0.58 8.75
CA ALA A 230 18.20 -0.56 9.59
C ALA A 230 17.25 0.59 9.21
N ALA A 231 17.78 1.77 8.90
CA ALA A 231 16.98 2.90 8.44
C ALA A 231 16.25 2.59 7.10
N MET A 232 16.93 1.94 6.15
CA MET A 232 16.31 1.49 4.90
C MET A 232 15.20 0.47 5.14
N LYS A 233 15.41 -0.52 6.03
CA LYS A 233 14.37 -1.47 6.40
C LYS A 233 13.14 -0.81 7.03
N ILE A 234 13.34 0.23 7.82
CA ILE A 234 12.24 1.02 8.40
C ILE A 234 11.48 1.77 7.30
N ALA A 235 12.18 2.31 6.29
CA ALA A 235 11.53 2.97 5.16
C ALA A 235 10.64 1.99 4.36
N ASP A 236 11.13 0.79 4.08
CA ASP A 236 10.35 -0.27 3.42
C ASP A 236 9.13 -0.66 4.26
N ASP A 237 9.28 -0.75 5.60
CA ASP A 237 8.19 -1.08 6.51
C ASP A 237 7.12 0.02 6.59
N VAL A 238 7.49 1.29 6.51
CA VAL A 238 6.52 2.41 6.46
C VAL A 238 5.70 2.38 5.17
N LEU A 239 6.32 2.09 4.01
CA LEU A 239 5.59 1.89 2.77
C LEU A 239 4.58 0.74 2.89
N ARG A 240 5.02 -0.39 3.46
CA ARG A 240 4.16 -1.54 3.75
C ARG A 240 2.98 -1.15 4.62
N GLN A 241 3.21 -0.47 5.76
CA GLN A 241 2.14 -0.04 6.68
C GLN A 241 1.13 0.88 5.99
N GLY A 242 1.61 1.79 5.14
CA GLY A 242 0.74 2.68 4.37
C GLY A 242 -0.18 1.90 3.42
N ILE A 243 0.35 0.93 2.70
CA ILE A 243 -0.44 0.09 1.78
C ILE A 243 -1.39 -0.80 2.56
N GLN A 244 -0.90 -1.50 3.59
CA GLN A 244 -1.71 -2.39 4.42
C GLN A 244 -2.89 -1.66 5.05
N GLY A 245 -2.68 -0.48 5.64
CA GLY A 245 -3.77 0.28 6.25
C GLY A 245 -4.90 0.63 5.30
N ILE A 246 -4.60 0.89 4.02
CA ILE A 246 -5.62 1.12 2.99
C ILE A 246 -6.29 -0.20 2.57
N CYS A 247 -5.51 -1.27 2.38
CA CYS A 247 -6.04 -2.60 2.06
C CYS A 247 -7.02 -3.07 3.15
N ASP A 248 -6.65 -2.94 4.43
CA ASP A 248 -7.48 -3.33 5.56
C ASP A 248 -8.82 -2.58 5.58
N LEU A 249 -8.82 -1.29 5.22
CA LEU A 249 -10.06 -0.49 5.11
C LEU A 249 -10.97 -0.96 3.98
N VAL A 250 -10.40 -1.46 2.89
CA VAL A 250 -11.17 -1.92 1.71
C VAL A 250 -11.64 -3.37 1.86
N THR A 251 -10.81 -4.23 2.46
CA THR A 251 -11.07 -5.67 2.56
C THR A 251 -11.87 -6.06 3.81
N THR A 252 -11.78 -5.26 4.89
CA THR A 252 -12.51 -5.57 6.14
C THR A 252 -13.96 -5.14 6.01
N PRO A 253 -14.95 -6.05 6.17
CA PRO A 253 -16.35 -5.68 6.16
C PRO A 253 -16.66 -4.70 7.29
N GLY A 254 -17.11 -3.51 6.95
CA GLY A 254 -17.51 -2.51 7.94
C GLY A 254 -18.74 -2.94 8.72
N LEU A 255 -18.79 -2.63 10.02
CA LEU A 255 -19.99 -2.84 10.87
C LEU A 255 -21.14 -1.92 10.46
N ILE A 256 -20.88 -0.86 9.71
CA ILE A 256 -21.87 0.11 9.23
C ILE A 256 -21.56 0.39 7.75
N ASN A 257 -22.49 0.02 6.88
CA ASN A 257 -22.51 0.48 5.49
C ASN A 257 -23.16 1.88 5.47
N LEU A 258 -22.36 2.90 5.16
CA LEU A 258 -22.84 4.25 4.86
C LEU A 258 -23.32 4.33 3.42
#